data_17fd0a3fc033706acbea2da96806224b
#
_entry.id   17fd0a3fc033706acbea2da96806224b
#
_cell.length_a   1.000
_cell.length_b   1.000
_cell.length_c   1.000
_cell.angle_alpha   90.00
_cell.angle_beta   90.00
_cell.angle_gamma   90.00
#
_symmetry.space_group_name_H-M   'P 1'
#
loop_
_entity.id
_entity.type
_entity.pdbx_description
1 polymer ?
#
loop_
_entity_poly.entity_id
_entity_poly.type
_entity_poly.pdbx_seq_one_letter_code
_entity_poly.pdbx_strand_id
1 'polypeptide(L)'
;MERKEAIRSAYRMTGGNNFYDGMITCSTLSGKAVCRLVWAMNKAENDDYLEKALSGIPEHFSGKLLEVPVGTGILTMPLYQTLPEADITCLDYSADMMGQAQEKADRLHLKNITFRQGDVGALPYADDTFDIVLSLNGFHAFPDKKAAFREVFRVLRHSAAASM
;
A
#
# COMPACT_ATOMS: atom_id res chain seq x y z
N MET A 1 21.13 0.15 -8.35
CA MET A 1 20.70 -0.11 -6.96
C MET A 1 19.54 -1.10 -7.06
N GLU A 2 19.66 -2.24 -6.42
CA GLU A 2 18.56 -3.23 -6.46
C GLU A 2 17.29 -2.67 -5.81
N ARG A 3 16.12 -3.02 -6.34
CA ARG A 3 14.80 -2.60 -5.82
C ARG A 3 14.69 -2.73 -4.29
N LYS A 4 15.22 -3.84 -3.73
CA LYS A 4 15.23 -4.09 -2.28
C LYS A 4 16.03 -3.04 -1.50
N GLU A 5 17.17 -2.60 -2.02
CA GLU A 5 17.99 -1.56 -1.38
C GLU A 5 17.33 -0.19 -1.44
N ALA A 6 16.69 0.14 -2.56
CA ALA A 6 15.92 1.38 -2.73
C ALA A 6 14.78 1.45 -1.70
N ILE A 7 13.99 0.39 -1.59
CA ILE A 7 12.89 0.29 -0.62
C ILE A 7 13.41 0.40 0.82
N ARG A 8 14.47 -0.33 1.19
CA ARG A 8 15.08 -0.25 2.54
C ARG A 8 15.63 1.15 2.87
N SER A 9 16.21 1.83 1.88
CA SER A 9 16.70 3.20 2.06
C SER A 9 15.54 4.17 2.31
N ALA A 10 14.47 4.05 1.52
CA ALA A 10 13.30 4.89 1.66
C ALA A 10 12.57 4.67 3.01
N TYR A 11 12.50 3.44 3.53
CA TYR A 11 11.99 3.18 4.88
C TYR A 11 12.76 3.91 5.98
N ARG A 12 14.08 4.05 5.83
CA ARG A 12 14.89 4.82 6.78
C ARG A 12 14.60 6.31 6.73
N MET A 13 14.21 6.84 5.57
CA MET A 13 13.89 8.26 5.38
C MET A 13 12.47 8.62 5.85
N THR A 14 11.53 7.70 5.73
CA THR A 14 10.11 7.95 6.02
C THR A 14 9.64 7.39 7.35
N GLY A 15 10.33 6.38 7.86
CA GLY A 15 9.96 5.72 9.11
C GLY A 15 10.55 6.43 10.32
N GLY A 16 9.77 6.66 11.35
CA GLY A 16 10.42 6.83 12.59
C GLY A 16 9.68 7.50 13.74
N ASN A 17 8.69 8.31 13.50
CA ASN A 17 8.14 9.10 14.61
C ASN A 17 6.71 8.70 15.03
N ASN A 18 6.02 7.86 14.29
CA ASN A 18 4.70 7.39 14.65
C ASN A 18 4.74 5.97 15.25
N PHE A 19 4.08 5.81 16.39
CA PHE A 19 3.93 4.50 17.05
C PHE A 19 3.38 3.43 16.10
N TYR A 20 2.38 3.80 15.28
CA TYR A 20 1.76 2.90 14.30
C TYR A 20 2.75 2.42 13.22
N ASP A 21 3.51 3.34 12.64
CA ASP A 21 4.52 2.99 11.63
C ASP A 21 5.61 2.09 12.22
N GLY A 22 6.06 2.40 13.42
CA GLY A 22 7.04 1.58 14.14
C GLY A 22 6.52 0.18 14.47
N MET A 23 5.23 0.05 14.72
CA MET A 23 4.55 -1.23 14.95
C MET A 23 4.50 -2.08 13.67
N ILE A 24 4.02 -1.50 12.56
CA ILE A 24 3.89 -2.20 11.27
C ILE A 24 5.25 -2.64 10.72
N THR A 25 6.28 -1.82 10.85
CA THR A 25 7.63 -2.13 10.33
C THR A 25 8.53 -2.86 11.33
N CYS A 26 8.07 -3.12 12.56
CA CYS A 26 8.90 -3.65 13.66
C CYS A 26 10.22 -2.85 13.85
N SER A 27 10.22 -1.55 13.57
CA SER A 27 11.43 -0.72 13.57
C SER A 27 11.77 -0.12 14.93
N THR A 28 10.76 0.11 15.80
CA THR A 28 10.93 0.64 17.16
C THR A 28 10.95 -0.46 18.21
N LEU A 29 11.46 -0.17 19.42
CA LEU A 29 11.43 -1.13 20.53
C LEU A 29 10.01 -1.57 20.91
N SER A 30 9.08 -0.60 20.97
CA SER A 30 7.65 -0.88 21.19
C SER A 30 7.03 -1.65 20.04
N GLY A 31 7.36 -1.31 18.79
CA GLY A 31 6.92 -2.04 17.61
C GLY A 31 7.40 -3.49 17.59
N LYS A 32 8.66 -3.75 17.92
CA LYS A 32 9.19 -5.12 18.06
C LYS A 32 8.47 -5.92 19.13
N ALA A 33 8.13 -5.29 20.27
CA ALA A 33 7.36 -5.95 21.31
C ALA A 33 5.95 -6.31 20.86
N VAL A 34 5.26 -5.41 20.15
CA VAL A 34 3.93 -5.67 19.58
C VAL A 34 4.00 -6.76 18.52
N CYS A 35 4.94 -6.70 17.56
CA CYS A 35 5.11 -7.75 16.56
C CYS A 35 5.26 -9.11 17.20
N ARG A 36 6.10 -9.22 18.24
CA ARG A 36 6.35 -10.49 18.92
C ARG A 36 5.18 -10.98 19.77
N LEU A 37 4.46 -10.06 20.45
CA LEU A 37 3.37 -10.41 21.37
C LEU A 37 2.03 -10.62 20.67
N VAL A 38 1.76 -9.84 19.62
CA VAL A 38 0.45 -9.85 18.93
C VAL A 38 0.48 -10.75 17.70
N TRP A 39 1.55 -10.66 16.91
CA TRP A 39 1.66 -11.39 15.64
C TRP A 39 2.61 -12.59 15.69
N ALA A 40 3.26 -12.83 16.84
CA ALA A 40 4.25 -13.89 17.03
C ALA A 40 5.37 -13.88 15.98
N MET A 41 5.67 -12.71 15.41
CA MET A 41 6.67 -12.51 14.34
C MET A 41 7.86 -11.71 14.85
N ASN A 42 9.05 -12.08 14.42
CA ASN A 42 10.23 -11.25 14.56
C ASN A 42 10.39 -10.31 13.35
N LYS A 43 11.37 -9.39 13.42
CA LYS A 43 11.57 -8.41 12.34
C LYS A 43 11.86 -9.06 10.98
N ALA A 44 12.66 -10.13 10.94
CA ALA A 44 13.02 -10.80 9.69
C ALA A 44 11.81 -11.50 9.05
N GLU A 45 10.96 -12.11 9.86
CA GLU A 45 9.71 -12.73 9.40
C GLU A 45 8.71 -11.68 8.89
N ASN A 46 8.65 -10.53 9.56
CA ASN A 46 7.83 -9.41 9.11
C ASN A 46 8.34 -8.83 7.79
N ASP A 47 9.65 -8.65 7.64
CA ASP A 47 10.26 -8.14 6.41
C ASP A 47 10.01 -9.12 5.24
N ASP A 48 10.13 -10.44 5.47
CA ASP A 48 9.83 -11.49 4.47
C ASP A 48 8.33 -11.50 4.10
N TYR A 49 7.44 -11.36 5.07
CA TYR A 49 6.01 -11.25 4.82
C TYR A 49 5.67 -10.04 3.94
N LEU A 50 6.23 -8.87 4.26
CA LEU A 50 6.01 -7.65 3.48
C LEU A 50 6.58 -7.78 2.06
N GLU A 51 7.77 -8.36 1.93
CA GLU A 51 8.38 -8.63 0.62
C GLU A 51 7.47 -9.52 -0.23
N LYS A 52 6.94 -10.61 0.33
CA LYS A 52 6.01 -11.51 -0.35
C LYS A 52 4.69 -10.83 -0.71
N ALA A 53 4.13 -10.03 0.20
CA ALA A 53 2.89 -9.31 -0.05
C ALA A 53 3.03 -8.30 -1.22
N LEU A 54 4.19 -7.68 -1.36
CA LEU A 54 4.48 -6.69 -2.41
C LEU A 54 5.04 -7.30 -3.70
N SER A 55 5.48 -8.56 -3.68
CA SER A 55 6.07 -9.23 -4.85
C SER A 55 5.10 -9.45 -6.01
N GLY A 56 3.78 -9.35 -5.75
CA GLY A 56 2.75 -9.39 -6.78
C GLY A 56 2.76 -8.20 -7.74
N ILE A 57 3.50 -7.11 -7.42
CA ILE A 57 3.62 -5.94 -8.28
C ILE A 57 4.91 -6.06 -9.09
N PRO A 58 4.85 -6.13 -10.44
CA PRO A 58 6.03 -6.23 -11.29
C PRO A 58 7.03 -5.08 -11.09
N GLU A 59 8.34 -5.34 -11.23
CA GLU A 59 9.39 -4.33 -11.02
C GLU A 59 9.32 -3.13 -11.98
N HIS A 60 8.82 -3.35 -13.20
CA HIS A 60 8.68 -2.32 -14.24
C HIS A 60 7.21 -2.05 -14.56
N PHE A 61 6.35 -2.12 -13.53
CA PHE A 61 4.94 -1.85 -13.73
C PHE A 61 4.71 -0.38 -14.14
N SER A 62 3.98 -0.18 -15.24
CA SER A 62 3.67 1.13 -15.81
C SER A 62 2.16 1.36 -16.04
N GLY A 63 1.33 0.49 -15.47
CA GLY A 63 -0.14 0.57 -15.57
C GLY A 63 -0.76 1.42 -14.46
N LYS A 64 -2.08 1.29 -14.32
CA LYS A 64 -2.86 1.95 -13.27
C LYS A 64 -2.98 1.07 -12.04
N LEU A 65 -2.59 1.60 -10.88
CA LEU A 65 -2.67 0.92 -9.60
C LEU A 65 -3.58 1.70 -8.65
N LEU A 66 -4.51 1.03 -8.01
CA LEU A 66 -5.28 1.54 -6.89
C LEU A 66 -4.80 0.90 -5.59
N GLU A 67 -4.45 1.70 -4.61
CA GLU A 67 -4.25 1.25 -3.23
C GLU A 67 -5.41 1.70 -2.35
N VAL A 68 -6.04 0.74 -1.64
CA VAL A 68 -7.16 1.01 -0.74
C VAL A 68 -7.24 0.00 0.42
N PRO A 69 -7.20 0.45 1.66
CA PRO A 69 -6.85 1.79 2.12
C PRO A 69 -5.33 2.01 2.05
N VAL A 70 -4.89 3.24 1.81
CA VAL A 70 -3.45 3.56 1.80
C VAL A 70 -2.87 3.62 3.23
N GLY A 71 -3.70 3.90 4.23
CA GLY A 71 -3.25 4.10 5.60
C GLY A 71 -2.20 5.21 5.69
N THR A 72 -1.14 4.97 6.44
CA THR A 72 -0.02 5.90 6.56
C THR A 72 0.98 5.83 5.40
N GLY A 73 0.81 4.90 4.47
CA GLY A 73 1.70 4.69 3.33
C GLY A 73 3.11 4.21 3.69
N ILE A 74 3.35 3.79 4.94
CA ILE A 74 4.70 3.42 5.40
C ILE A 74 5.27 2.23 4.61
N LEU A 75 4.43 1.31 4.16
CA LEU A 75 4.85 0.13 3.41
C LEU A 75 4.99 0.41 1.91
N THR A 76 4.11 1.24 1.37
CA THR A 76 3.91 1.35 -0.07
C THR A 76 4.60 2.55 -0.70
N MET A 77 4.73 3.68 0.01
CA MET A 77 5.45 4.82 -0.54
C MET A 77 6.90 4.49 -0.94
N PRO A 78 7.70 3.75 -0.14
CA PRO A 78 9.02 3.29 -0.57
C PRO A 78 9.01 2.35 -1.78
N LEU A 79 7.98 1.52 -1.93
CA LEU A 79 7.80 0.67 -3.10
C LEU A 79 7.52 1.53 -4.35
N TYR A 80 6.63 2.52 -4.23
CA TYR A 80 6.21 3.37 -5.33
C TYR A 80 7.36 4.22 -5.91
N GLN A 81 8.38 4.49 -5.10
CA GLN A 81 9.61 5.12 -5.60
C GLN A 81 10.33 4.26 -6.66
N THR A 82 10.09 2.95 -6.66
CA THR A 82 10.65 2.03 -7.66
C THR A 82 9.77 1.85 -8.90
N LEU A 83 8.63 2.54 -8.97
CA LEU A 83 7.64 2.45 -10.05
C LEU A 83 7.33 3.83 -10.65
N PRO A 84 8.34 4.54 -11.21
CA PRO A 84 8.17 5.92 -11.65
C PRO A 84 7.18 6.06 -12.83
N GLU A 85 6.94 5.00 -13.59
CA GLU A 85 6.08 5.00 -14.77
C GLU A 85 4.63 4.57 -14.46
N ALA A 86 4.34 4.13 -13.25
CA ALA A 86 2.99 3.73 -12.85
C ALA A 86 2.11 4.95 -12.58
N ASP A 87 0.82 4.86 -12.89
CA ASP A 87 -0.22 5.82 -12.48
C ASP A 87 -0.90 5.29 -11.22
N ILE A 88 -0.57 5.86 -10.07
CA ILE A 88 -0.95 5.33 -8.77
C ILE A 88 -2.02 6.21 -8.14
N THR A 89 -3.12 5.60 -7.74
CA THR A 89 -4.18 6.24 -6.97
C THR A 89 -4.20 5.63 -5.57
N CYS A 90 -4.09 6.47 -4.54
CA CYS A 90 -4.17 6.08 -3.14
C CYS A 90 -5.47 6.60 -2.55
N LEU A 91 -6.31 5.71 -2.02
CA LEU A 91 -7.59 6.05 -1.41
C LEU A 91 -7.62 5.64 0.06
N ASP A 92 -8.15 6.50 0.91
CA ASP A 92 -8.42 6.19 2.31
C ASP A 92 -9.71 6.89 2.76
N TYR A 93 -10.38 6.29 3.73
CA TYR A 93 -11.52 6.90 4.39
C TYR A 93 -11.09 7.99 5.39
N SER A 94 -9.92 7.78 6.03
CA SER A 94 -9.35 8.69 7.02
C SER A 94 -8.47 9.75 6.34
N ALA A 95 -8.88 11.02 6.43
CA ALA A 95 -8.07 12.13 5.95
C ALA A 95 -6.72 12.23 6.69
N ASP A 96 -6.67 11.90 7.97
CA ASP A 96 -5.45 11.95 8.78
C ASP A 96 -4.42 10.90 8.32
N MET A 97 -4.89 9.66 8.07
CA MET A 97 -4.02 8.59 7.56
C MET A 97 -3.49 8.94 6.17
N MET A 98 -4.37 9.39 5.29
CA MET A 98 -4.01 9.80 3.93
C MET A 98 -3.02 10.99 3.95
N GLY A 99 -3.19 11.95 4.87
CA GLY A 99 -2.26 13.07 5.05
C GLY A 99 -0.85 12.59 5.40
N GLN A 100 -0.72 11.59 6.28
CA GLN A 100 0.57 10.99 6.62
C GLN A 100 1.22 10.27 5.42
N ALA A 101 0.41 9.60 4.60
CA ALA A 101 0.89 8.97 3.36
C ALA A 101 1.39 10.03 2.38
N GLN A 102 0.66 11.12 2.22
CA GLN A 102 1.03 12.24 1.35
C GLN A 102 2.34 12.90 1.79
N GLU A 103 2.52 13.16 3.10
CA GLU A 103 3.80 13.67 3.62
C GLU A 103 4.99 12.75 3.28
N LYS A 104 4.79 11.44 3.33
CA LYS A 104 5.83 10.47 2.96
C LYS A 104 6.11 10.50 1.45
N ALA A 105 5.08 10.59 0.63
CA ALA A 105 5.23 10.72 -0.83
C ALA A 105 6.01 11.99 -1.18
N ASP A 106 5.70 13.11 -0.55
CA ASP A 106 6.39 14.39 -0.74
C ASP A 106 7.88 14.30 -0.36
N ARG A 107 8.20 13.68 0.78
CA ARG A 107 9.60 13.45 1.21
C ARG A 107 10.39 12.57 0.24
N LEU A 108 9.72 11.63 -0.41
CA LEU A 108 10.31 10.74 -1.42
C LEU A 108 10.24 11.34 -2.85
N HIS A 109 9.70 12.55 -2.99
CA HIS A 109 9.53 13.25 -4.27
C HIS A 109 8.72 12.46 -5.31
N LEU A 110 7.71 11.69 -4.85
CA LEU A 110 6.82 10.92 -5.72
C LEU A 110 5.83 11.87 -6.41
N LYS A 111 5.79 11.82 -7.75
CA LYS A 111 4.95 12.72 -8.56
C LYS A 111 3.85 11.99 -9.32
N ASN A 112 3.87 10.69 -9.29
CA ASN A 112 2.96 9.81 -10.03
C ASN A 112 1.86 9.22 -9.14
N ILE A 113 1.57 9.87 -8.00
CA ILE A 113 0.56 9.44 -7.04
C ILE A 113 -0.53 10.50 -6.92
N THR A 114 -1.78 10.06 -7.00
CA THR A 114 -2.98 10.85 -6.70
C THR A 114 -3.61 10.36 -5.41
N PHE A 115 -3.82 11.24 -4.44
CA PHE A 115 -4.50 10.92 -3.19
C PHE A 115 -5.97 11.32 -3.25
N ARG A 116 -6.87 10.45 -2.79
CA ARG A 116 -8.29 10.69 -2.77
C ARG A 116 -8.95 10.14 -1.51
N GLN A 117 -9.65 10.98 -0.78
CA GLN A 117 -10.49 10.53 0.33
C GLN A 117 -11.77 9.89 -0.20
N GLY A 118 -12.14 8.72 0.33
CA GLY A 118 -13.33 8.01 -0.11
C GLY A 118 -13.60 6.71 0.63
N ASP A 119 -14.74 6.12 0.30
CA ASP A 119 -15.15 4.81 0.82
C ASP A 119 -14.87 3.73 -0.22
N VAL A 120 -14.20 2.66 0.20
CA VAL A 120 -13.96 1.49 -0.65
C VAL A 120 -15.25 0.79 -1.10
N GLY A 121 -16.32 0.91 -0.30
CA GLY A 121 -17.63 0.36 -0.63
C GLY A 121 -18.38 1.11 -1.74
N ALA A 122 -17.85 2.28 -2.18
CA ALA A 122 -18.43 3.15 -3.20
C ALA A 122 -17.32 3.86 -3.98
N LEU A 123 -16.51 3.11 -4.72
CA LEU A 123 -15.36 3.63 -5.45
C LEU A 123 -15.81 4.52 -6.64
N PRO A 124 -15.34 5.78 -6.73
CA PRO A 124 -15.77 6.73 -7.75
C PRO A 124 -15.01 6.53 -9.08
N TYR A 125 -14.85 5.30 -9.51
CA TYR A 125 -14.14 4.93 -10.74
C TYR A 125 -15.04 4.04 -11.60
N ALA A 126 -14.81 4.06 -12.91
CA ALA A 126 -15.49 3.17 -13.85
C ALA A 126 -15.03 1.71 -13.67
N ASP A 127 -15.81 0.80 -14.23
CA ASP A 127 -15.43 -0.61 -14.31
C ASP A 127 -14.11 -0.76 -15.08
N ASP A 128 -13.33 -1.80 -14.79
CA ASP A 128 -12.09 -2.13 -15.50
C ASP A 128 -11.07 -0.97 -15.61
N THR A 129 -11.00 -0.11 -14.59
CA THR A 129 -10.12 1.08 -14.59
C THR A 129 -8.69 0.74 -14.25
N PHE A 130 -8.45 -0.15 -13.28
CA PHE A 130 -7.13 -0.43 -12.70
C PHE A 130 -6.60 -1.78 -13.12
N ASP A 131 -5.30 -1.83 -13.42
CA ASP A 131 -4.60 -3.07 -13.74
C ASP A 131 -4.24 -3.86 -12.47
N ILE A 132 -4.02 -3.15 -11.36
CA ILE A 132 -3.76 -3.72 -10.04
C ILE A 132 -4.60 -2.99 -8.99
N VAL A 133 -5.21 -3.73 -8.07
CA VAL A 133 -5.77 -3.18 -6.84
C VAL A 133 -5.04 -3.81 -5.66
N LEU A 134 -4.44 -2.97 -4.83
CA LEU A 134 -3.67 -3.35 -3.65
C LEU A 134 -4.47 -3.00 -2.39
N SER A 135 -4.59 -3.95 -1.48
CA SER A 135 -5.16 -3.72 -0.15
C SER A 135 -4.29 -4.40 0.89
N LEU A 136 -3.55 -3.60 1.66
CA LEU A 136 -2.67 -4.09 2.71
C LEU A 136 -3.22 -3.73 4.09
N ASN A 137 -3.39 -4.73 4.95
CA ASN A 137 -3.79 -4.57 6.36
C ASN A 137 -5.06 -3.73 6.61
N GLY A 138 -5.89 -3.48 5.61
CA GLY A 138 -7.06 -2.61 5.72
C GLY A 138 -8.39 -3.33 5.75
N PHE A 139 -8.44 -4.55 5.22
CA PHE A 139 -9.68 -5.26 4.95
C PHE A 139 -10.56 -5.51 6.20
N HIS A 140 -9.93 -5.71 7.36
CA HIS A 140 -10.63 -5.91 8.62
C HIS A 140 -11.40 -4.67 9.09
N ALA A 141 -10.94 -3.47 8.69
CA ALA A 141 -11.50 -2.18 9.09
C ALA A 141 -12.66 -1.70 8.19
N PHE A 142 -12.94 -2.36 7.07
CA PHE A 142 -14.01 -1.94 6.16
C PHE A 142 -15.39 -2.16 6.79
N PRO A 143 -16.24 -1.13 6.81
CA PRO A 143 -17.60 -1.21 7.38
C PRO A 143 -18.46 -2.25 6.67
N ASP A 144 -18.47 -2.25 5.34
CA ASP A 144 -19.13 -3.25 4.49
C ASP A 144 -18.11 -3.97 3.61
N LYS A 145 -17.68 -5.13 4.09
CA LYS A 145 -16.70 -5.96 3.36
C LYS A 145 -17.23 -6.49 2.04
N LYS A 146 -18.55 -6.74 1.94
CA LYS A 146 -19.15 -7.25 0.70
C LYS A 146 -19.21 -6.16 -0.36
N ALA A 147 -19.56 -4.92 0.03
CA ALA A 147 -19.51 -3.77 -0.86
C ALA A 147 -18.09 -3.50 -1.31
N ALA A 148 -17.12 -3.50 -0.39
CA ALA A 148 -15.69 -3.33 -0.70
C ALA A 148 -15.19 -4.35 -1.72
N PHE A 149 -15.46 -5.65 -1.53
CA PHE A 149 -15.09 -6.70 -2.49
C PHE A 149 -15.70 -6.47 -3.87
N ARG A 150 -16.98 -6.14 -3.91
CA ARG A 150 -17.71 -5.90 -5.18
C ARG A 150 -17.10 -4.73 -5.94
N GLU A 151 -16.82 -3.65 -5.24
CA GLU A 151 -16.23 -2.45 -5.83
C GLU A 151 -14.79 -2.67 -6.30
N VAL A 152 -13.95 -3.30 -5.47
CA VAL A 152 -12.59 -3.67 -5.86
C VAL A 152 -12.59 -4.56 -7.10
N PHE A 153 -13.48 -5.57 -7.13
CA PHE A 153 -13.59 -6.45 -8.29
C PHE A 153 -14.10 -5.71 -9.53
N ARG A 154 -15.06 -4.82 -9.38
CA ARG A 154 -15.64 -4.02 -10.47
C ARG A 154 -14.61 -3.11 -11.14
N VAL A 155 -13.77 -2.43 -10.34
CA VAL A 155 -12.78 -1.49 -10.88
C VAL A 155 -11.50 -2.15 -11.38
N LEU A 156 -11.24 -3.40 -10.97
CA LEU A 156 -10.10 -4.18 -11.44
C LEU A 156 -10.33 -4.65 -12.87
N ARG A 157 -9.38 -4.40 -13.76
CA ARG A 157 -9.42 -4.85 -15.14
C ARG A 157 -9.33 -6.38 -15.22
N HIS A 158 -10.37 -6.98 -15.77
CA HIS A 158 -10.38 -8.38 -16.07
C HIS A 158 -9.70 -8.59 -17.43
N SER A 159 -8.53 -9.22 -17.48
CA SER A 159 -7.98 -9.69 -18.74
C SER A 159 -9.00 -10.65 -19.35
N ALA A 160 -9.51 -10.37 -20.54
CA ALA A 160 -10.27 -11.34 -21.28
C ALA A 160 -9.35 -12.57 -21.42
N ALA A 161 -9.79 -13.71 -20.85
CA ALA A 161 -9.10 -14.95 -21.08
C ALA A 161 -8.97 -15.09 -22.60
N ALA A 162 -7.75 -15.19 -23.11
CA ALA A 162 -7.52 -15.42 -24.52
C ALA A 162 -8.24 -16.72 -24.84
N SER A 163 -9.38 -16.60 -25.53
CA SER A 163 -10.06 -17.74 -26.12
C SER A 163 -9.15 -18.25 -27.21
N MET A 164 -8.48 -19.34 -26.93
CA MET A 164 -7.87 -20.19 -27.94
C MET A 164 -8.95 -20.93 -28.73
#